data_648028a75cfe9fc173a8bf756e1883c7
#
_entry.id   648028a75cfe9fc173a8bf756e1883c7
#
_cell.length_a   1.000
_cell.length_b   1.000
_cell.length_c   1.000
_cell.angle_alpha   90.00
_cell.angle_beta   90.00
_cell.angle_gamma   90.00
#
_symmetry.space_group_name_H-M   'P 1'
#
loop_
_entity.id
_entity.type
_entity.pdbx_description
1 polymer ?
#
loop_
_entity_poly.entity_id
_entity_poly.type
_entity_poly.pdbx_seq_one_letter_code
_entity_poly.pdbx_strand_id
1 'polypeptide(L)'
;MKDTLVVNRSSLMLFGFALIVLGAVAVLAPVFAGSAVVITIGIVLLVSGIGQFIQGLKVKSWGDKMIPLVLGGITGLCGILVIGHPLLGLGFLTLLLAVFFILEGIWKIVSSLSYRSASGWVWVLGSGVLSLLLGLLIWNQWPVSGMWAVGVLGGVDLLSTGISMVVLASRAT
;
A
#
# COMPACT_ATOMS: atom_id res chain seq x y z
N MET A 1 17.42 -18.12 26.10
CA MET A 1 16.60 -17.18 25.35
C MET A 1 16.10 -17.91 24.11
N LYS A 2 14.97 -18.61 24.23
CA LYS A 2 14.22 -19.26 23.15
C LYS A 2 12.72 -19.01 23.41
N ASP A 3 12.34 -17.73 23.42
CA ASP A 3 10.94 -17.39 23.24
C ASP A 3 10.71 -17.23 21.73
N THR A 4 10.76 -18.37 21.03
CA THR A 4 10.16 -18.50 19.74
C THR A 4 8.67 -18.23 19.93
N LEU A 5 8.18 -17.13 19.39
CA LEU A 5 6.76 -16.86 19.24
C LEU A 5 6.14 -18.13 18.66
N VAL A 6 5.55 -18.97 19.51
CA VAL A 6 4.74 -20.10 19.10
C VAL A 6 3.49 -19.48 18.50
N VAL A 7 3.58 -19.12 17.23
CA VAL A 7 2.42 -18.65 16.49
C VAL A 7 1.47 -19.84 16.43
N ASN A 8 0.42 -19.75 17.22
CA ASN A 8 -0.56 -20.82 17.36
C ASN A 8 -1.12 -21.13 15.96
N ARG A 9 -0.99 -22.39 15.52
CA ARG A 9 -1.47 -22.88 14.23
C ARG A 9 -2.91 -22.44 13.94
N SER A 10 -3.78 -22.52 14.95
CA SER A 10 -5.17 -22.09 14.85
C SER A 10 -5.30 -20.59 14.56
N SER A 11 -4.47 -19.75 15.17
CA SER A 11 -4.46 -18.31 14.91
C SER A 11 -3.98 -18.01 13.49
N LEU A 12 -2.92 -18.67 12.99
CA LEU A 12 -2.45 -18.51 11.61
C LEU A 12 -3.53 -18.90 10.59
N MET A 13 -4.22 -20.02 10.81
CA MET A 13 -5.30 -20.45 9.94
C MET A 13 -6.45 -19.44 9.94
N LEU A 14 -6.84 -18.96 11.11
CA LEU A 14 -7.94 -18.01 11.27
C LEU A 14 -7.64 -16.68 10.60
N PHE A 15 -6.44 -16.12 10.82
CA PHE A 15 -5.98 -14.91 10.15
C PHE A 15 -5.84 -15.10 8.64
N GLY A 16 -5.26 -16.21 8.19
CA GLY A 16 -5.12 -16.52 6.76
C GLY A 16 -6.48 -16.62 6.07
N PHE A 17 -7.45 -17.30 6.68
CA PHE A 17 -8.80 -17.38 6.15
C PHE A 17 -9.52 -16.03 6.14
N ALA A 18 -9.40 -15.24 7.21
CA ALA A 18 -9.94 -13.87 7.24
C ALA A 18 -9.37 -13.00 6.13
N LEU A 19 -8.04 -13.08 5.88
CA LEU A 19 -7.40 -12.33 4.78
C LEU A 19 -7.88 -12.79 3.40
N ILE A 20 -8.12 -14.09 3.21
CA ILE A 20 -8.68 -14.61 1.94
C ILE A 20 -10.09 -14.04 1.72
N VAL A 21 -10.94 -14.06 2.74
CA VAL A 21 -12.30 -13.52 2.64
C VAL A 21 -12.26 -12.02 2.36
N LEU A 22 -11.45 -11.26 3.11
CA LEU A 22 -11.29 -9.82 2.90
C LEU A 22 -10.74 -9.51 1.51
N GLY A 23 -9.75 -10.26 1.04
CA GLY A 23 -9.17 -10.12 -0.29
C GLY A 23 -10.18 -10.40 -1.40
N ALA A 24 -11.00 -11.45 -1.24
CA ALA A 24 -12.07 -11.76 -2.17
C ALA A 24 -13.11 -10.62 -2.24
N VAL A 25 -13.55 -10.12 -1.10
CA VAL A 25 -14.47 -8.97 -1.02
C VAL A 25 -13.84 -7.73 -1.67
N ALA A 26 -12.55 -7.47 -1.45
CA ALA A 26 -11.86 -6.32 -2.04
C ALA A 26 -11.77 -6.42 -3.57
N VAL A 27 -11.58 -7.62 -4.12
CA VAL A 27 -11.58 -7.83 -5.59
C VAL A 27 -12.99 -7.71 -6.18
N LEU A 28 -14.02 -8.16 -5.47
CA LEU A 28 -15.42 -8.08 -5.92
C LEU A 28 -16.01 -6.69 -5.80
N ALA A 29 -15.56 -5.90 -4.83
CA ALA A 29 -16.04 -4.54 -4.57
C ALA A 29 -14.87 -3.54 -4.44
N PRO A 30 -14.07 -3.34 -5.51
CA PRO A 30 -12.79 -2.64 -5.43
C PRO A 30 -12.92 -1.15 -5.05
N VAL A 31 -14.00 -0.49 -5.44
CA VAL A 31 -14.26 0.92 -5.08
C VAL A 31 -14.43 1.07 -3.57
N PHE A 32 -15.18 0.17 -2.94
CA PHE A 32 -15.38 0.22 -1.49
C PHE A 32 -14.09 -0.11 -0.74
N ALA A 33 -13.37 -1.16 -1.17
CA ALA A 33 -12.10 -1.54 -0.56
C ALA A 33 -11.04 -0.43 -0.71
N GLY A 34 -10.90 0.13 -1.90
CA GLY A 34 -10.00 1.25 -2.16
C GLY A 34 -10.36 2.49 -1.34
N SER A 35 -11.65 2.82 -1.24
CA SER A 35 -12.12 3.94 -0.41
C SER A 35 -11.82 3.72 1.07
N ALA A 36 -11.98 2.50 1.59
CA ALA A 36 -11.62 2.17 2.96
C ALA A 36 -10.12 2.38 3.23
N VAL A 37 -9.25 1.98 2.30
CA VAL A 37 -7.80 2.22 2.38
C VAL A 37 -7.51 3.71 2.43
N VAL A 38 -8.09 4.50 1.52
CA VAL A 38 -7.88 5.95 1.45
C VAL A 38 -8.39 6.66 2.71
N ILE A 39 -9.56 6.28 3.21
CA ILE A 39 -10.10 6.83 4.47
C ILE A 39 -9.16 6.49 5.63
N THR A 40 -8.64 5.27 5.70
CA THR A 40 -7.66 4.88 6.73
C THR A 40 -6.40 5.74 6.65
N ILE A 41 -5.86 5.95 5.46
CA ILE A 41 -4.74 6.88 5.23
C ILE A 41 -5.09 8.29 5.69
N GLY A 42 -6.28 8.78 5.36
CA GLY A 42 -6.78 10.09 5.77
C GLY A 42 -6.85 10.25 7.30
N ILE A 43 -7.31 9.22 8.01
CA ILE A 43 -7.34 9.19 9.49
C ILE A 43 -5.92 9.23 10.05
N VAL A 44 -4.99 8.43 9.51
CA VAL A 44 -3.59 8.41 9.93
C VAL A 44 -2.93 9.79 9.71
N LEU A 45 -3.18 10.42 8.55
CA LEU A 45 -2.68 11.77 8.26
C LEU A 45 -3.26 12.79 9.24
N LEU A 46 -4.55 12.72 9.54
CA LEU A 46 -5.20 13.64 10.47
C LEU A 46 -4.60 13.50 11.89
N VAL A 47 -4.50 12.28 12.39
CA VAL A 47 -3.92 12.01 13.72
C VAL A 47 -2.45 12.44 13.79
N SER A 48 -1.67 12.13 12.74
CA SER A 48 -0.27 12.53 12.63
C SER A 48 -0.13 14.07 12.56
N GLY A 49 -0.98 14.72 11.77
CA GLY A 49 -1.01 16.19 11.65
C GLY A 49 -1.32 16.87 12.96
N ILE A 50 -2.33 16.39 13.70
CA ILE A 50 -2.64 16.89 15.06
C ILE A 50 -1.47 16.66 15.99
N GLY A 51 -0.84 15.49 15.99
CA GLY A 51 0.32 15.16 16.82
C GLY A 51 1.50 16.09 16.53
N GLN A 52 1.84 16.34 15.27
CA GLN A 52 2.90 17.27 14.86
C GLN A 52 2.57 18.72 15.29
N PHE A 53 1.32 19.12 15.10
CA PHE A 53 0.87 20.47 15.49
C PHE A 53 1.01 20.70 17.00
N ILE A 54 0.58 19.73 17.83
CA ILE A 54 0.75 19.77 19.30
C ILE A 54 2.23 19.79 19.70
N GLN A 55 3.07 19.00 19.02
CA GLN A 55 4.51 19.02 19.26
C GLN A 55 5.11 20.41 18.95
N GLY A 56 4.73 21.01 17.82
CA GLY A 56 5.14 22.36 17.47
C GLY A 56 4.78 23.41 18.51
N LEU A 57 3.61 23.28 19.14
CA LEU A 57 3.21 24.20 20.23
C LEU A 57 4.07 24.07 21.49
N LYS A 58 4.66 22.89 21.74
CA LYS A 58 5.51 22.62 22.92
C LYS A 58 6.96 23.07 22.77
N VAL A 59 7.42 23.30 21.53
CA VAL A 59 8.80 23.75 21.24
C VAL A 59 8.96 25.21 21.66
N LYS A 60 10.04 25.53 22.42
CA LYS A 60 10.28 26.88 22.94
C LYS A 60 10.98 27.79 21.92
N SER A 61 11.79 27.24 21.03
CA SER A 61 12.53 27.98 20.01
C SER A 61 11.64 28.33 18.83
N TRP A 62 11.59 29.59 18.42
CA TRP A 62 10.76 30.05 17.28
C TRP A 62 11.15 29.39 15.97
N GLY A 63 12.45 29.18 15.70
CA GLY A 63 12.92 28.54 14.48
C GLY A 63 12.47 27.08 14.35
N ASP A 64 12.58 26.31 15.44
CA ASP A 64 12.25 24.90 15.47
C ASP A 64 10.73 24.65 15.57
N LYS A 65 9.97 25.63 16.04
CA LYS A 65 8.52 25.60 16.19
C LYS A 65 7.76 25.67 14.85
N MET A 66 8.27 26.49 13.93
CA MET A 66 7.57 26.77 12.65
C MET A 66 7.41 25.52 11.78
N ILE A 67 8.44 24.68 11.71
CA ILE A 67 8.43 23.49 10.86
C ILE A 67 7.32 22.50 11.26
N PRO A 68 7.23 22.03 12.52
CA PRO A 68 6.19 21.08 12.91
C PRO A 68 4.78 21.70 12.90
N LEU A 69 4.63 23.02 13.13
CA LEU A 69 3.34 23.69 13.04
C LEU A 69 2.83 23.73 11.60
N VAL A 70 3.67 24.15 10.65
CA VAL A 70 3.31 24.23 9.23
C VAL A 70 3.06 22.82 8.65
N LEU A 71 3.99 21.89 8.88
CA LEU A 71 3.84 20.52 8.41
C LEU A 71 2.63 19.83 9.05
N GLY A 72 2.44 19.98 10.37
CA GLY A 72 1.28 19.42 11.05
C GLY A 72 -0.04 19.99 10.55
N GLY A 73 -0.09 21.30 10.29
CA GLY A 73 -1.26 21.96 9.69
C GLY A 73 -1.56 21.43 8.29
N ILE A 74 -0.55 21.37 7.42
CA ILE A 74 -0.70 20.83 6.05
C ILE A 74 -1.14 19.37 6.09
N THR A 75 -0.45 18.52 6.90
CA THR A 75 -0.77 17.09 7.01
C THR A 75 -2.19 16.88 7.53
N GLY A 76 -2.60 17.63 8.55
CA GLY A 76 -3.95 17.55 9.09
C GLY A 76 -5.03 17.99 8.09
N LEU A 77 -4.81 19.08 7.35
CA LEU A 77 -5.69 19.53 6.28
C LEU A 77 -5.79 18.50 5.16
N CYS A 78 -4.67 17.90 4.73
CA CYS A 78 -4.67 16.81 3.76
C CYS A 78 -5.50 15.63 4.27
N GLY A 79 -5.38 15.26 5.55
CA GLY A 79 -6.19 14.22 6.16
C GLY A 79 -7.69 14.50 6.09
N ILE A 80 -8.12 15.71 6.42
CA ILE A 80 -9.53 16.15 6.33
C ILE A 80 -10.03 16.08 4.88
N LEU A 81 -9.25 16.58 3.92
CA LEU A 81 -9.62 16.57 2.51
C LEU A 81 -9.77 15.17 1.96
N VAL A 82 -8.85 14.25 2.32
CA VAL A 82 -8.88 12.85 1.90
C VAL A 82 -10.10 12.11 2.48
N ILE A 83 -10.44 12.36 3.75
CA ILE A 83 -11.63 11.77 4.38
C ILE A 83 -12.91 12.31 3.74
N GLY A 84 -12.95 13.61 3.46
CA GLY A 84 -14.13 14.26 2.87
C GLY A 84 -14.35 13.89 1.40
N HIS A 85 -13.29 13.56 0.66
CA HIS A 85 -13.34 13.25 -0.77
C HIS A 85 -12.53 12.00 -1.10
N PRO A 86 -12.96 10.81 -0.65
CA PRO A 86 -12.17 9.58 -0.80
C PRO A 86 -11.91 9.18 -2.26
N LEU A 87 -12.79 9.52 -3.19
CA LEU A 87 -12.58 9.27 -4.63
C LEU A 87 -11.44 10.10 -5.22
N LEU A 88 -11.26 11.35 -4.76
CA LEU A 88 -10.11 12.16 -5.17
C LEU A 88 -8.82 11.58 -4.59
N GLY A 89 -8.86 11.14 -3.33
CA GLY A 89 -7.74 10.44 -2.69
C GLY A 89 -7.38 9.14 -3.42
N LEU A 90 -8.37 8.37 -3.87
CA LEU A 90 -8.16 7.18 -4.72
C LEU A 90 -7.48 7.53 -6.03
N GLY A 91 -7.94 8.56 -6.73
CA GLY A 91 -7.34 9.01 -7.98
C GLY A 91 -5.87 9.39 -7.79
N PHE A 92 -5.54 10.14 -6.75
CA PHE A 92 -4.16 10.54 -6.44
C PHE A 92 -3.29 9.34 -6.06
N LEU A 93 -3.78 8.44 -5.18
CA LEU A 93 -3.06 7.24 -4.79
C LEU A 93 -2.79 6.32 -5.99
N THR A 94 -3.77 6.19 -6.89
CA THR A 94 -3.62 5.39 -8.12
C THR A 94 -2.59 5.99 -9.07
N LEU A 95 -2.51 7.32 -9.16
CA LEU A 95 -1.47 7.98 -9.95
C LEU A 95 -0.08 7.68 -9.40
N LEU A 96 0.08 7.73 -8.07
CA LEU A 96 1.33 7.35 -7.41
C LEU A 96 1.70 5.90 -7.68
N LEU A 97 0.73 4.98 -7.63
CA LEU A 97 0.93 3.56 -7.97
C LEU A 97 1.34 3.38 -9.43
N ALA A 98 0.72 4.10 -10.37
CA ALA A 98 1.10 4.05 -11.78
C ALA A 98 2.56 4.45 -11.98
N VAL A 99 2.98 5.58 -11.40
CA VAL A 99 4.37 6.05 -11.44
C VAL A 99 5.31 5.04 -10.80
N PHE A 100 4.94 4.50 -9.64
CA PHE A 100 5.72 3.48 -8.94
C PHE A 100 5.94 2.24 -9.81
N PHE A 101 4.88 1.66 -10.39
CA PHE A 101 4.99 0.49 -11.26
C PHE A 101 5.79 0.75 -12.53
N ILE A 102 5.70 1.94 -13.12
CA ILE A 102 6.51 2.33 -14.28
C ILE A 102 8.00 2.37 -13.88
N LEU A 103 8.34 3.04 -12.80
CA LEU A 103 9.73 3.15 -12.33
C LEU A 103 10.28 1.78 -11.91
N GLU A 104 9.51 1.00 -11.17
CA GLU A 104 9.87 -0.35 -10.77
C GLU A 104 10.08 -1.26 -11.98
N GLY A 105 9.18 -1.20 -12.96
CA GLY A 105 9.28 -1.97 -14.21
C GLY A 105 10.55 -1.63 -14.99
N ILE A 106 10.84 -0.35 -15.18
CA ILE A 106 12.06 0.11 -15.85
C ILE A 106 13.28 -0.37 -15.08
N TRP A 107 13.32 -0.19 -13.77
CA TRP A 107 14.43 -0.61 -12.92
C TRP A 107 14.69 -2.11 -13.01
N LYS A 108 13.65 -2.95 -12.91
CA LYS A 108 13.75 -4.41 -13.02
C LYS A 108 14.24 -4.84 -14.41
N ILE A 109 13.76 -4.21 -15.48
CA ILE A 109 14.21 -4.50 -16.85
C ILE A 109 15.70 -4.17 -16.99
N VAL A 110 16.11 -2.95 -16.61
CA VAL A 110 17.52 -2.52 -16.70
C VAL A 110 18.42 -3.43 -15.86
N SER A 111 18.03 -3.71 -14.60
CA SER A 111 18.81 -4.58 -13.71
C SER A 111 18.93 -5.99 -14.26
N SER A 112 17.85 -6.59 -14.77
CA SER A 112 17.89 -7.95 -15.30
C SER A 112 18.78 -8.06 -16.55
N LEU A 113 18.78 -7.04 -17.39
CA LEU A 113 19.64 -6.99 -18.59
C LEU A 113 21.12 -6.79 -18.22
N SER A 114 21.42 -6.09 -17.13
CA SER A 114 22.76 -5.88 -16.63
C SER A 114 23.36 -7.14 -15.99
N TYR A 115 22.51 -7.98 -15.36
CA TYR A 115 22.92 -9.19 -14.65
C TYR A 115 22.42 -10.48 -15.32
N ARG A 116 22.55 -10.58 -16.64
CA ARG A 116 22.11 -11.74 -17.43
C ARG A 116 22.76 -13.07 -17.04
N SER A 117 23.94 -13.03 -16.44
CA SER A 117 24.66 -14.22 -15.96
C SER A 117 24.09 -14.80 -14.66
N ALA A 118 23.24 -14.07 -13.95
CA ALA A 118 22.63 -14.56 -12.72
C ALA A 118 21.49 -15.54 -13.01
N SER A 119 21.42 -16.63 -12.20
CA SER A 119 20.30 -17.57 -12.29
C SER A 119 18.99 -16.86 -11.96
N GLY A 120 18.00 -17.00 -12.86
CA GLY A 120 16.66 -16.42 -12.64
C GLY A 120 16.44 -15.00 -13.21
N TRP A 121 17.41 -14.41 -13.93
CA TRP A 121 17.27 -13.08 -14.54
C TRP A 121 16.02 -12.94 -15.44
N VAL A 122 15.61 -14.04 -16.10
CA VAL A 122 14.41 -14.06 -16.97
C VAL A 122 13.11 -13.80 -16.15
N TRP A 123 13.04 -14.33 -14.92
CA TRP A 123 11.91 -14.09 -14.03
C TRP A 123 11.84 -12.62 -13.58
N VAL A 124 13.00 -12.01 -13.29
CA VAL A 124 13.10 -10.59 -12.96
C VAL A 124 12.70 -9.73 -14.14
N LEU A 125 13.16 -10.09 -15.36
CA LEU A 125 12.79 -9.42 -16.60
C LEU A 125 11.26 -9.50 -16.83
N GLY A 126 10.68 -10.70 -16.74
CA GLY A 126 9.25 -10.90 -16.91
C GLY A 126 8.41 -10.11 -15.92
N SER A 127 8.80 -10.10 -14.64
CA SER A 127 8.13 -9.27 -13.62
C SER A 127 8.29 -7.79 -13.89
N GLY A 128 9.44 -7.32 -14.39
CA GLY A 128 9.66 -5.93 -14.77
C GLY A 128 8.79 -5.48 -15.95
N VAL A 129 8.67 -6.31 -16.97
CA VAL A 129 7.76 -6.05 -18.11
C VAL A 129 6.32 -6.00 -17.65
N LEU A 130 5.90 -6.92 -16.78
CA LEU A 130 4.54 -6.95 -16.23
C LEU A 130 4.25 -5.70 -15.39
N SER A 131 5.17 -5.29 -14.50
CA SER A 131 5.03 -4.05 -13.72
C SER A 131 4.91 -2.83 -14.62
N LEU A 132 5.73 -2.72 -15.66
CA LEU A 132 5.68 -1.62 -16.62
C LEU A 132 4.35 -1.56 -17.35
N LEU A 133 3.86 -2.71 -17.86
CA LEU A 133 2.57 -2.79 -18.53
C LEU A 133 1.41 -2.40 -17.62
N LEU A 134 1.42 -2.87 -16.37
CA LEU A 134 0.41 -2.50 -15.36
C LEU A 134 0.44 -1.00 -15.09
N GLY A 135 1.61 -0.43 -14.89
CA GLY A 135 1.77 1.02 -14.66
C GLY A 135 1.24 1.86 -15.81
N LEU A 136 1.57 1.49 -17.06
CA LEU A 136 1.09 2.17 -18.27
C LEU A 136 -0.42 2.01 -18.45
N LEU A 137 -0.99 0.83 -18.15
CA LEU A 137 -2.42 0.57 -18.24
C LEU A 137 -3.18 1.43 -17.22
N ILE A 138 -2.71 1.50 -15.99
CA ILE A 138 -3.29 2.35 -14.94
C ILE A 138 -3.21 3.83 -15.37
N TRP A 139 -2.06 4.27 -15.87
CA TRP A 139 -1.86 5.63 -16.34
C TRP A 139 -2.81 6.01 -17.48
N ASN A 140 -2.94 5.15 -18.49
CA ASN A 140 -3.76 5.43 -19.67
C ASN A 140 -5.25 5.50 -19.35
N GLN A 141 -5.73 4.76 -18.35
CA GLN A 141 -7.14 4.75 -17.93
C GLN A 141 -7.45 5.73 -16.78
N TRP A 142 -6.47 6.53 -16.35
CA TRP A 142 -6.71 7.51 -15.30
C TRP A 142 -7.68 8.61 -15.80
N PRO A 143 -8.67 9.10 -14.99
CA PRO A 143 -8.91 8.82 -13.58
C PRO A 143 -9.79 7.57 -13.29
N VAL A 144 -10.33 6.90 -14.30
CA VAL A 144 -11.23 5.74 -14.12
C VAL A 144 -10.54 4.58 -13.39
N SER A 145 -9.26 4.35 -13.69
CA SER A 145 -8.44 3.35 -12.98
C SER A 145 -8.36 3.60 -11.48
N GLY A 146 -8.46 4.86 -11.03
CA GLY A 146 -8.51 5.22 -9.62
C GLY A 146 -9.63 4.56 -8.84
N MET A 147 -10.73 4.23 -9.51
CA MET A 147 -11.88 3.63 -8.84
C MET A 147 -11.67 2.15 -8.48
N TRP A 148 -10.80 1.43 -9.18
CA TRP A 148 -10.67 -0.03 -8.99
C TRP A 148 -9.24 -0.50 -8.68
N ALA A 149 -8.22 0.19 -9.18
CA ALA A 149 -6.85 -0.32 -9.14
C ALA A 149 -6.35 -0.57 -7.70
N VAL A 150 -6.57 0.36 -6.77
CA VAL A 150 -6.15 0.21 -5.37
C VAL A 150 -6.86 -0.96 -4.70
N GLY A 151 -8.17 -1.09 -4.93
CA GLY A 151 -8.97 -2.18 -4.35
C GLY A 151 -8.59 -3.55 -4.89
N VAL A 152 -8.42 -3.67 -6.22
CA VAL A 152 -8.00 -4.92 -6.85
C VAL A 152 -6.59 -5.32 -6.44
N LEU A 153 -5.63 -4.40 -6.52
CA LEU A 153 -4.24 -4.69 -6.15
C LEU A 153 -4.13 -5.08 -4.67
N GLY A 154 -4.76 -4.31 -3.78
CA GLY A 154 -4.82 -4.64 -2.36
C GLY A 154 -5.54 -5.96 -2.08
N GLY A 155 -6.64 -6.24 -2.80
CA GLY A 155 -7.37 -7.50 -2.69
C GLY A 155 -6.53 -8.71 -3.12
N VAL A 156 -5.80 -8.62 -4.21
CA VAL A 156 -4.88 -9.68 -4.69
C VAL A 156 -3.74 -9.91 -3.68
N ASP A 157 -3.19 -8.83 -3.11
CA ASP A 157 -2.16 -8.94 -2.07
C ASP A 157 -2.67 -9.65 -0.82
N LEU A 158 -3.87 -9.27 -0.34
CA LEU A 158 -4.52 -9.93 0.79
C LEU A 158 -4.81 -11.41 0.52
N LEU A 159 -5.29 -11.76 -0.68
CA LEU A 159 -5.51 -13.14 -1.10
C LEU A 159 -4.20 -13.93 -1.08
N SER A 160 -3.15 -13.40 -1.70
CA SER A 160 -1.83 -14.04 -1.76
C SER A 160 -1.24 -14.28 -0.37
N THR A 161 -1.30 -13.26 0.49
CA THR A 161 -0.84 -13.35 1.88
C THR A 161 -1.67 -14.35 2.69
N GLY A 162 -2.99 -14.32 2.57
CA GLY A 162 -3.89 -15.24 3.25
C GLY A 162 -3.66 -16.70 2.85
N ILE A 163 -3.52 -16.96 1.55
CA ILE A 163 -3.19 -18.30 1.03
C ILE A 163 -1.84 -18.76 1.59
N SER A 164 -0.83 -17.89 1.56
CA SER A 164 0.51 -18.20 2.07
C SER A 164 0.47 -18.57 3.56
N MET A 165 -0.30 -17.82 4.37
CA MET A 165 -0.48 -18.11 5.81
C MET A 165 -1.17 -19.46 6.04
N VAL A 166 -2.21 -19.79 5.29
CA VAL A 166 -2.91 -21.08 5.39
C VAL A 166 -2.00 -22.24 5.00
N VAL A 167 -1.22 -22.09 3.93
CA VAL A 167 -0.24 -23.09 3.48
C VAL A 167 0.86 -23.29 4.53
N LEU A 168 1.39 -22.21 5.11
CA LEU A 168 2.37 -22.30 6.20
C LEU A 168 1.78 -23.00 7.43
N ALA A 169 0.58 -22.63 7.84
CA ALA A 169 -0.10 -23.24 8.97
C ALA A 169 -0.41 -24.74 8.75
N SER A 170 -0.68 -25.16 7.52
CA SER A 170 -0.91 -26.58 7.18
C SER A 170 0.36 -27.43 7.24
N ARG A 171 1.55 -26.81 7.03
CA ARG A 171 2.86 -27.48 7.08
C ARG A 171 3.49 -27.48 8.47
N ALA A 172 3.01 -26.64 9.39
CA ALA A 172 3.46 -26.61 10.78
C ALA A 172 2.80 -27.77 11.52
N THR A 173 3.34 -28.96 11.36
CA THR A 173 3.04 -30.21 12.13
C THR A 173 3.96 -30.33 13.30
#